data_4d59d0e922f38ee6cb71f9f6ec72a592
#
_entry.id   4d59d0e922f38ee6cb71f9f6ec72a592
#
_cell.length_a   1.000
_cell.length_b   1.000
_cell.length_c   1.000
_cell.angle_alpha   90.00
_cell.angle_beta   90.00
_cell.angle_gamma   90.00
#
_symmetry.space_group_name_H-M   'P 1'
#
loop_
_entity.id
_entity.type
_entity.pdbx_description
1 polymer ?
#
loop_
_entity_poly.entity_id
_entity_poly.type
_entity_poly.pdbx_seq_one_letter_code
_entity_poly.pdbx_strand_id
1 'polypeptide(L)'
;MFNTYILELVNSLHIMNKKTESLETIAVIHCAHEDFPRTVALIEVDPLLTDRIKIEMAYELTNSHDVEWWKNKEVTKMFPNKTCRSSDVGDQVLIEDRKYAFNGERGATIARVDR
;
A
#
# COMPACT_ATOMS: atom_id res chain seq x y z
N MET A 1 -24.21 -21.42 -3.50
CA MET A 1 -24.02 -21.13 -3.03
C MET A 1 -23.75 -20.69 -3.17
N PHE A 2 -24.16 -20.18 -3.68
CA PHE A 2 -24.22 -19.55 -3.36
C PHE A 2 -24.11 -19.33 -3.45
N ASN A 3 -24.84 -19.42 -3.27
CA ASN A 3 -24.84 -19.04 -2.82
C ASN A 3 -24.63 -18.98 -2.58
N THR A 4 -25.12 -19.14 -2.53
CA THR A 4 -24.98 -18.85 -1.93
C THR A 4 -24.65 -18.63 -2.26
N TYR A 5 -24.82 -18.77 -2.87
CA TYR A 5 -24.44 -18.28 -2.79
C TYR A 5 -24.66 -17.94 -3.21
N ILE A 6 -25.54 -18.02 -3.37
CA ILE A 6 -25.70 -17.43 -3.38
C ILE A 6 -26.01 -17.09 -2.86
N LEU A 7 -26.43 -17.07 -2.48
CA LEU A 7 -26.46 -16.55 -1.87
C LEU A 7 -26.01 -16.61 -1.76
N GLU A 8 -25.75 -16.81 -1.82
CA GLU A 8 -25.10 -16.62 -1.70
C GLU A 8 -24.81 -16.36 -2.39
N LEU A 9 -25.26 -16.51 -3.03
CA LEU A 9 -24.91 -15.94 -3.61
C LEU A 9 -25.32 -15.29 -3.72
N VAL A 10 -26.21 -15.37 -4.03
CA VAL A 10 -26.34 -14.48 -3.57
C VAL A 10 -26.12 -13.97 -2.44
N ASN A 11 -26.33 -14.08 -2.01
CA ASN A 11 -25.73 -13.65 -0.91
C ASN A 11 -24.43 -13.58 -1.09
N SER A 12 -24.24 -14.17 -1.93
CA SER A 12 -22.91 -14.05 -2.19
C SER A 12 -22.55 -12.93 -3.07
N LEU A 13 -23.38 -12.44 -3.89
CA LEU A 13 -23.08 -11.31 -4.72
C LEU A 13 -22.83 -10.05 -3.94
N HIS A 14 -23.72 -9.73 -3.05
CA HIS A 14 -23.49 -8.52 -2.29
C HIS A 14 -22.39 -8.70 -1.26
N ILE A 15 -22.03 -9.92 -0.97
CA ILE A 15 -20.87 -10.13 -0.15
C ILE A 15 -19.62 -9.69 -0.89
N MET A 16 -19.54 -9.94 -2.18
CA MET A 16 -18.39 -9.48 -2.94
C MET A 16 -18.34 -7.98 -3.03
N ASN A 17 -19.49 -7.34 -3.14
CA ASN A 17 -19.50 -5.89 -3.14
C ASN A 17 -18.99 -5.34 -1.82
N LYS A 18 -19.32 -5.99 -0.74
CA LYS A 18 -18.84 -5.54 0.56
C LYS A 18 -17.34 -5.68 0.68
N LYS A 19 -16.77 -6.72 0.10
CA LYS A 19 -15.32 -6.86 0.13
C LYS A 19 -14.65 -5.71 -0.59
N THR A 20 -15.21 -5.32 -1.71
CA THR A 20 -14.67 -4.19 -2.44
C THR A 20 -14.74 -2.93 -1.61
N GLU A 21 -15.83 -2.78 -0.86
CA GLU A 21 -16.02 -1.58 -0.06
C GLU A 21 -15.11 -1.54 1.17
N SER A 22 -14.52 -2.66 1.54
CA SER A 22 -13.74 -2.72 2.76
C SER A 22 -12.25 -2.68 2.52
N LEU A 23 -11.81 -2.19 1.36
CA LEU A 23 -10.39 -2.01 1.13
C LEU A 23 -9.82 -0.99 2.09
N GLU A 24 -8.58 -1.23 2.47
CA GLU A 24 -7.86 -0.34 3.37
C GLU A 24 -6.88 0.49 2.56
N THR A 25 -6.70 1.74 2.95
CA THR A 25 -5.75 2.63 2.31
C THR A 25 -4.52 2.77 3.19
N ILE A 26 -3.36 2.49 2.62
CA ILE A 26 -2.09 2.71 3.31
C ILE A 26 -1.34 3.79 2.58
N ALA A 27 -0.41 4.46 3.28
CA ALA A 27 0.30 5.60 2.72
C ALA A 27 1.79 5.32 2.66
N VAL A 28 2.41 5.67 1.54
CA VAL A 28 3.87 5.58 1.40
C VAL A 28 4.43 6.99 1.56
N ILE A 29 5.42 7.10 2.42
CA ILE A 29 6.02 8.38 2.81
C ILE A 29 7.49 8.35 2.43
N HIS A 30 7.90 9.27 1.59
CA HIS A 30 9.31 9.43 1.24
C HIS A 30 9.95 10.38 2.24
N CYS A 31 10.99 9.89 2.91
CA CYS A 31 11.71 10.68 3.89
C CYS A 31 13.18 10.31 3.96
N ALA A 32 13.60 9.26 3.23
CA ALA A 32 14.98 8.79 3.31
C ALA A 32 15.96 9.80 2.75
N HIS A 33 15.53 10.56 1.75
CA HIS A 33 16.42 11.49 1.03
C HIS A 33 15.88 12.92 1.01
N GLU A 34 14.77 13.16 1.68
CA GLU A 34 14.11 14.45 1.66
C GLU A 34 14.34 15.18 2.99
N ASP A 35 14.33 16.51 2.95
CA ASP A 35 14.44 17.31 4.17
C ASP A 35 13.21 17.14 5.07
N PHE A 36 12.06 16.93 4.45
CA PHE A 36 10.81 16.75 5.18
C PHE A 36 10.07 15.55 4.63
N PRO A 37 9.42 14.77 5.50
CA PRO A 37 8.61 13.65 5.02
C PRO A 37 7.49 14.14 4.12
N ARG A 38 7.20 13.36 3.08
CA ARG A 38 6.05 13.67 2.23
C ARG A 38 5.39 12.39 1.77
N THR A 39 4.08 12.39 1.83
CA THR A 39 3.31 11.28 1.31
C THR A 39 3.36 11.34 -0.21
N VAL A 40 3.79 10.25 -0.83
CA VAL A 40 3.91 10.19 -2.28
C VAL A 40 2.89 9.28 -2.92
N ALA A 41 2.28 8.38 -2.14
CA ALA A 41 1.33 7.43 -2.70
C ALA A 41 0.35 6.97 -1.64
N LEU A 42 -0.87 6.73 -2.08
CA LEU A 42 -1.85 5.96 -1.31
C LEU A 42 -2.08 4.67 -2.06
N ILE A 43 -2.17 3.57 -1.34
CA ILE A 43 -2.31 2.25 -1.95
C ILE A 43 -3.47 1.55 -1.26
N GLU A 44 -4.36 0.96 -2.06
CA GLU A 44 -5.48 0.22 -1.52
C GLU A 44 -5.11 -1.25 -1.43
N VAL A 45 -5.33 -1.82 -0.26
CA VAL A 45 -4.95 -3.19 0.03
C VAL A 45 -6.10 -3.89 0.74
N ASP A 46 -6.06 -5.22 0.70
CA ASP A 46 -6.98 -6.05 1.45
C ASP A 46 -6.66 -5.91 2.95
N PRO A 47 -7.62 -5.47 3.76
CA PRO A 47 -7.35 -5.27 5.18
C PRO A 47 -7.02 -6.55 5.94
N LEU A 48 -7.33 -7.70 5.38
CA LEU A 48 -7.06 -8.98 6.04
C LEU A 48 -5.62 -9.42 5.91
N LEU A 49 -4.84 -8.78 5.05
CA LEU A 49 -3.43 -9.09 4.92
C LEU A 49 -2.68 -8.63 6.17
N THR A 50 -1.57 -9.31 6.45
CA THR A 50 -0.73 -8.88 7.57
C THR A 50 -0.02 -7.59 7.21
N ASP A 51 0.43 -6.86 8.22
CA ASP A 51 1.19 -5.63 7.98
C ASP A 51 2.42 -5.93 7.15
N ARG A 52 3.09 -7.05 7.38
CA ARG A 52 4.27 -7.40 6.61
C ARG A 52 3.98 -7.49 5.13
N ILE A 53 2.89 -8.14 4.76
CA ILE A 53 2.54 -8.27 3.35
C ILE A 53 2.14 -6.93 2.77
N LYS A 54 1.43 -6.12 3.53
CA LYS A 54 1.07 -4.78 3.08
C LYS A 54 2.31 -3.94 2.80
N ILE A 55 3.32 -4.06 3.66
CA ILE A 55 4.57 -3.32 3.49
C ILE A 55 5.32 -3.81 2.25
N GLU A 56 5.36 -5.12 2.04
CA GLU A 56 6.00 -5.67 0.85
C GLU A 56 5.31 -5.18 -0.41
N MET A 57 3.98 -5.18 -0.41
CA MET A 57 3.23 -4.67 -1.55
C MET A 57 3.52 -3.19 -1.79
N ALA A 58 3.54 -2.41 -0.71
CA ALA A 58 3.80 -0.98 -0.83
C ALA A 58 5.18 -0.73 -1.44
N TYR A 59 6.17 -1.48 -1.01
CA TYR A 59 7.50 -1.33 -1.56
C TYR A 59 7.52 -1.70 -3.03
N GLU A 60 6.94 -2.86 -3.34
CA GLU A 60 6.97 -3.36 -4.70
C GLU A 60 6.25 -2.42 -5.65
N LEU A 61 5.12 -1.89 -5.24
CA LEU A 61 4.32 -1.01 -6.09
C LEU A 61 4.92 0.38 -6.25
N THR A 62 5.86 0.78 -5.41
CA THR A 62 6.48 2.09 -5.50
C THR A 62 7.98 2.02 -5.76
N ASN A 63 8.48 0.84 -6.11
CA ASN A 63 9.89 0.64 -6.41
C ASN A 63 10.00 -0.08 -7.74
N SER A 64 9.90 0.68 -8.82
CA SER A 64 10.01 0.13 -10.16
C SER A 64 11.08 0.91 -10.89
N HIS A 65 11.97 0.18 -11.55
CA HIS A 65 13.06 0.79 -12.29
C HIS A 65 12.72 0.99 -13.75
N ASP A 66 11.78 0.23 -14.26
CA ASP A 66 11.50 0.22 -15.69
C ASP A 66 10.27 1.00 -16.08
N VAL A 67 9.37 1.24 -15.13
CA VAL A 67 8.12 1.92 -15.43
C VAL A 67 7.84 2.93 -14.34
N GLU A 68 6.97 3.85 -14.66
CA GLU A 68 6.55 4.87 -13.71
C GLU A 68 5.62 4.21 -12.70
N TRP A 69 6.12 3.97 -11.51
CA TRP A 69 5.40 3.20 -10.51
C TRP A 69 4.04 3.83 -10.15
N TRP A 70 3.92 5.13 -10.28
CA TRP A 70 2.68 5.81 -9.92
C TRP A 70 1.55 5.57 -10.91
N LYS A 71 1.83 4.84 -11.99
CA LYS A 71 0.80 4.48 -12.95
C LYS A 71 0.17 3.12 -12.65
N ASN A 72 0.66 2.41 -11.64
CA ASN A 72 0.00 1.19 -11.19
C ASN A 72 -1.42 1.53 -10.74
N LYS A 73 -2.37 0.67 -11.09
CA LYS A 73 -3.78 0.96 -10.82
C LYS A 73 -4.08 0.99 -9.33
N GLU A 74 -3.28 0.29 -8.53
CA GLU A 74 -3.47 0.26 -7.09
C GLU A 74 -2.95 1.51 -6.41
N VAL A 75 -2.25 2.35 -7.13
CA VAL A 75 -1.54 3.50 -6.56
C VAL A 75 -2.25 4.78 -6.91
N THR A 76 -2.51 5.59 -5.90
CA THR A 76 -2.96 6.97 -6.10
C THR A 76 -1.77 7.88 -5.90
N LYS A 77 -1.41 8.59 -6.95
CA LYS A 77 -0.27 9.51 -6.92
C LYS A 77 -0.59 10.69 -6.00
N MET A 78 0.33 11.01 -5.09
CA MET A 78 0.13 12.10 -4.15
C MET A 78 1.18 13.20 -4.25
N PHE A 79 2.11 13.11 -5.19
CA PHE A 79 3.12 14.14 -5.36
C PHE A 79 2.73 15.04 -6.54
N PRO A 80 3.11 16.33 -6.50
CA PRO A 80 2.70 17.28 -7.55
C PRO A 80 3.57 17.24 -8.81
N ASN A 81 4.77 16.69 -8.71
CA ASN A 81 5.71 16.69 -9.83
C ASN A 81 5.32 15.62 -10.83
N LYS A 82 5.92 15.69 -12.01
CA LYS A 82 5.65 14.69 -13.04
C LYS A 82 6.26 13.35 -12.71
N THR A 83 7.36 13.35 -12.00
CA THR A 83 8.08 12.12 -11.67
C THR A 83 8.41 12.10 -10.21
N CYS A 84 8.71 10.92 -9.71
CA CYS A 84 9.11 10.72 -8.33
C CYS A 84 10.05 9.52 -8.30
N ARG A 85 11.06 9.58 -7.48
CA ARG A 85 11.97 8.47 -7.33
C ARG A 85 11.25 7.25 -6.76
N SER A 86 11.83 6.09 -6.96
CA SER A 86 11.33 4.88 -6.32
C SER A 86 11.56 4.93 -4.83
N SER A 87 10.75 4.19 -4.09
CA SER A 87 10.95 4.04 -2.66
C SER A 87 12.26 3.35 -2.37
N ASP A 88 12.86 3.70 -1.25
CA ASP A 88 14.17 3.21 -0.85
C ASP A 88 14.14 2.86 0.62
N VAL A 89 15.18 2.17 1.06
CA VAL A 89 15.36 1.87 2.48
C VAL A 89 15.36 3.18 3.24
N GLY A 90 14.60 3.22 4.34
CA GLY A 90 14.44 4.42 5.13
C GLY A 90 13.17 5.19 4.84
N ASP A 91 12.56 4.97 3.67
CA ASP A 91 11.22 5.49 3.45
C ASP A 91 10.24 4.71 4.31
N GLN A 92 9.03 5.22 4.45
CA GLN A 92 8.10 4.69 5.44
C GLN A 92 6.75 4.37 4.82
N VAL A 93 6.01 3.54 5.53
CA VAL A 93 4.63 3.26 5.18
C VAL A 93 3.79 3.38 6.44
N LEU A 94 2.64 4.01 6.29
CA LEU A 94 1.69 4.22 7.38
C LEU A 94 0.50 3.29 7.16
N ILE A 95 0.24 2.44 8.14
CA ILE A 95 -0.90 1.51 8.14
C ILE A 95 -1.71 1.84 9.38
N GLU A 96 -2.86 2.50 9.17
CA GLU A 96 -3.66 3.04 10.27
C GLU A 96 -2.79 3.98 11.11
N ASP A 97 -2.55 3.66 12.37
CA ASP A 97 -1.71 4.49 13.23
C ASP A 97 -0.32 3.89 13.42
N ARG A 98 0.02 2.85 12.66
CA ARG A 98 1.30 2.19 12.77
C ARG A 98 2.20 2.59 11.62
N LYS A 99 3.41 3.02 11.95
CA LYS A 99 4.36 3.46 10.94
C LYS A 99 5.55 2.53 10.93
N TYR A 100 5.94 2.11 9.73
CA TYR A 100 7.05 1.20 9.52
C TYR A 100 8.02 1.79 8.53
N ALA A 101 9.31 1.49 8.70
CA ALA A 101 10.32 1.89 7.73
C ALA A 101 10.65 0.71 6.83
N PHE A 102 10.84 0.98 5.55
CA PHE A 102 11.38 -0.02 4.66
C PHE A 102 12.82 -0.31 5.07
N ASN A 103 13.15 -1.59 5.17
CA ASN A 103 14.42 -2.02 5.71
C ASN A 103 14.79 -3.33 5.03
N GLY A 104 16.10 -3.58 4.84
CA GLY A 104 16.54 -4.83 4.25
C GLY A 104 16.63 -4.76 2.73
N GLU A 105 17.11 -5.83 2.15
CA GLU A 105 17.46 -5.86 0.73
C GLU A 105 16.26 -5.63 -0.18
N ARG A 106 15.11 -6.08 0.23
CA ARG A 106 13.91 -5.95 -0.60
C ARG A 106 12.99 -4.87 -0.08
N GLY A 107 13.47 -4.07 0.87
CA GLY A 107 12.64 -3.05 1.47
C GLY A 107 11.50 -3.60 2.28
N ALA A 108 11.44 -4.91 2.43
CA ALA A 108 10.27 -5.55 3.02
C ALA A 108 10.47 -5.94 4.47
N THR A 109 11.66 -5.75 5.00
CA THR A 109 11.89 -6.03 6.40
C THR A 109 11.26 -4.94 7.23
N ILE A 110 10.50 -5.34 8.22
CA ILE A 110 9.72 -4.39 9.01
C ILE A 110 10.54 -3.85 10.16
N ALA A 111 10.60 -2.53 10.26
CA ALA A 111 11.13 -1.87 11.43
C ALA A 111 10.11 -0.85 11.86
N ARG A 112 9.43 -1.11 12.96
CA ARG A 112 8.42 -0.20 13.45
C ARG A 112 9.06 1.09 13.91
N VAL A 113 8.46 2.19 13.49
CA VAL A 113 8.98 3.52 13.84
C VAL A 113 8.19 4.02 15.03
N ASP A 114 8.90 4.37 16.08
CA ASP A 114 8.27 4.97 17.25
C ASP A 114 7.96 6.42 16.95
N ARG A 115 6.91 6.90 17.55
CA ARG A 115 6.53 8.29 17.36
C ARG A 115 7.32 9.24 18.17
#